data_23367284af1726cb1e08e04ed806b336
#
_entry.id   23367284af1726cb1e08e04ed806b336
#
_cell.length_a   1.000
_cell.length_b   1.000
_cell.length_c   1.000
_cell.angle_alpha   90.00
_cell.angle_beta   90.00
_cell.angle_gamma   90.00
#
_symmetry.space_group_name_H-M   'P 1'
#
loop_
_entity.id
_entity.type
_entity.pdbx_description
1 polymer ?
#
loop_
_entity_poly.entity_id
_entity_poly.type
_entity_poly.pdbx_seq_one_letter_code
_entity_poly.pdbx_strand_id
1 'polypeptide(L)'
;NPYAIIVFVTSHSEFATLTFKYKVSALDFIDKDINDNSFKKRVKDCIVYTRNNLIENTDIVDFFEYSFRGNEIRIPFRDILYIETTGSPYKLRVVGKNFFKEFYGTEIQEQDKELGYFFSPHKSYLSNISNISGYDKKTKDVLYYDGHRSPISRLRVRYLKEILKAKSKKEENKK
;
A
#
# COMPACT_ATOMS: atom_id res chain seq x y z
N ASN A 1 15.48 -11.95 -6.53
CA ASN A 1 14.61 -10.79 -6.71
C ASN A 1 15.47 -9.62 -7.21
N PRO A 2 15.34 -9.19 -8.48
CA PRO A 2 16.16 -8.11 -9.06
C PRO A 2 15.88 -6.72 -8.42
N TYR A 3 14.82 -6.62 -7.64
CA TYR A 3 14.40 -5.38 -6.97
C TYR A 3 14.66 -5.39 -5.46
N ALA A 4 15.38 -6.40 -4.96
CA ALA A 4 15.72 -6.45 -3.55
C ALA A 4 16.65 -5.29 -3.18
N ILE A 5 16.27 -4.53 -2.17
CA ILE A 5 17.11 -3.49 -1.59
C ILE A 5 17.92 -4.14 -0.46
N ILE A 6 19.24 -4.01 -0.55
CA ILE A 6 20.17 -4.64 0.38
C ILE A 6 20.66 -3.58 1.37
N VAL A 7 20.57 -3.89 2.67
CA VAL A 7 21.20 -3.12 3.75
C VAL A 7 22.07 -4.08 4.54
N PHE A 8 23.35 -3.77 4.66
CA PHE A 8 24.25 -4.54 5.50
C PHE A 8 24.20 -4.02 6.93
N VAL A 9 24.10 -4.93 7.90
CA VAL A 9 24.14 -4.62 9.33
C VAL A 9 25.20 -5.51 9.97
N THR A 10 26.33 -4.91 10.37
CA THR A 10 27.49 -5.66 10.84
C THR A 10 28.31 -4.83 11.84
N SER A 11 29.08 -5.51 12.69
CA SER A 11 30.14 -4.88 13.51
C SER A 11 31.48 -4.72 12.76
N HIS A 12 31.54 -5.13 11.51
CA HIS A 12 32.73 -5.10 10.67
C HIS A 12 32.62 -4.02 9.60
N SER A 13 32.70 -2.76 10.03
CA SER A 13 32.57 -1.59 9.14
C SER A 13 33.69 -1.49 8.09
N GLU A 14 34.84 -2.13 8.33
CA GLU A 14 35.96 -2.24 7.39
C GLU A 14 35.57 -2.93 6.07
N PHE A 15 34.53 -3.77 6.08
CA PHE A 15 34.07 -4.47 4.88
C PHE A 15 33.14 -3.62 3.98
N ALA A 16 32.78 -2.41 4.38
CA ALA A 16 31.97 -1.52 3.55
C ALA A 16 32.59 -1.29 2.16
N THR A 17 33.91 -1.19 2.08
CA THR A 17 34.64 -1.01 0.82
C THR A 17 34.53 -2.20 -0.13
N LEU A 18 34.30 -3.41 0.39
CA LEU A 18 34.11 -4.62 -0.42
C LEU A 18 32.83 -4.58 -1.24
N THR A 19 31.79 -3.90 -0.76
CA THR A 19 30.54 -3.73 -1.52
C THR A 19 30.79 -3.04 -2.85
N PHE A 20 31.65 -2.05 -2.87
CA PHE A 20 32.08 -1.36 -4.10
C PHE A 20 32.92 -2.26 -5.01
N LYS A 21 33.90 -2.99 -4.41
CA LYS A 21 34.77 -3.90 -5.16
C LYS A 21 34.00 -5.00 -5.88
N TYR A 22 32.97 -5.53 -5.24
CA TYR A 22 32.12 -6.60 -5.80
C TYR A 22 30.86 -6.08 -6.50
N LYS A 23 30.73 -4.76 -6.70
CA LYS A 23 29.58 -4.11 -7.37
C LYS A 23 28.23 -4.49 -6.77
N VAL A 24 28.18 -4.67 -5.45
CA VAL A 24 26.94 -4.93 -4.72
C VAL A 24 26.24 -3.58 -4.51
N SER A 25 25.06 -3.42 -5.12
CA SER A 25 24.24 -2.22 -4.93
C SER A 25 23.55 -2.32 -3.58
N ALA A 26 24.19 -1.83 -2.50
CA ALA A 26 23.60 -1.71 -1.19
C ALA A 26 23.05 -0.30 -0.99
N LEU A 27 21.88 -0.22 -0.35
CA LEU A 27 21.30 1.06 0.05
C LEU A 27 22.08 1.71 1.19
N ASP A 28 22.46 0.91 2.18
CA ASP A 28 23.17 1.40 3.35
C ASP A 28 24.03 0.28 3.96
N PHE A 29 25.00 0.71 4.77
CA PHE A 29 25.88 -0.15 5.55
C PHE A 29 25.90 0.35 7.00
N ILE A 30 25.12 -0.31 7.87
CA ILE A 30 24.89 0.10 9.25
C ILE A 30 25.85 -0.64 10.17
N ASP A 31 26.67 0.10 10.89
CA ASP A 31 27.52 -0.43 11.93
C ASP A 31 26.68 -0.75 13.18
N LYS A 32 26.87 -1.97 13.74
CA LYS A 32 26.18 -2.39 14.98
C LYS A 32 26.73 -1.71 16.24
N ASP A 33 27.95 -1.18 16.18
CA ASP A 33 28.62 -0.61 17.33
C ASP A 33 28.28 0.88 17.56
N ILE A 34 27.34 1.43 16.75
CA ILE A 34 26.74 2.74 17.01
C ILE A 34 25.72 2.67 18.13
N ASN A 35 25.44 3.82 18.78
CA ASN A 35 24.43 3.86 19.83
C ASN A 35 23.02 3.50 19.31
N ASP A 36 22.20 2.92 20.19
CA ASP A 36 20.87 2.41 19.89
C ASP A 36 19.94 3.39 19.17
N ASN A 37 20.00 4.67 19.54
CA ASN A 37 19.12 5.68 18.93
C ASN A 37 19.52 5.94 17.47
N SER A 38 20.81 6.02 17.21
CA SER A 38 21.36 6.18 15.85
C SER A 38 21.08 4.93 15.01
N PHE A 39 21.23 3.74 15.58
CA PHE A 39 20.91 2.49 14.91
C PHE A 39 19.44 2.43 14.48
N LYS A 40 18.53 2.64 15.43
CA LYS A 40 17.07 2.66 15.18
C LYS A 40 16.69 3.72 14.14
N LYS A 41 17.30 4.90 14.20
CA LYS A 41 17.08 5.96 13.22
C LYS A 41 17.49 5.51 11.82
N ARG A 42 18.71 4.99 11.64
CA ARG A 42 19.22 4.54 10.33
C ARG A 42 18.38 3.42 9.74
N VAL A 43 18.01 2.42 10.55
CA VAL A 43 17.10 1.33 10.10
C VAL A 43 15.76 1.91 9.64
N LYS A 44 15.17 2.81 10.44
CA LYS A 44 13.93 3.49 10.07
C LYS A 44 14.06 4.29 8.78
N ASP A 45 15.14 5.03 8.61
CA ASP A 45 15.40 5.82 7.41
C ASP A 45 15.55 4.92 6.17
N CYS A 46 16.21 3.77 6.28
CA CYS A 46 16.29 2.77 5.21
C CYS A 46 14.91 2.20 4.84
N ILE A 47 14.06 1.89 5.83
CA ILE A 47 12.70 1.38 5.59
C ILE A 47 11.86 2.45 4.90
N VAL A 48 11.92 3.71 5.38
CA VAL A 48 11.17 4.83 4.78
C VAL A 48 11.66 5.11 3.37
N TYR A 49 12.98 5.14 3.14
CA TYR A 49 13.56 5.31 1.82
C TYR A 49 13.15 4.19 0.87
N THR A 50 13.27 2.93 1.30
CA THR A 50 12.84 1.76 0.53
C THR A 50 11.37 1.86 0.15
N ARG A 51 10.51 2.15 1.13
CA ARG A 51 9.06 2.31 0.89
C ARG A 51 8.77 3.42 -0.12
N ASN A 52 9.44 4.56 0.00
CA ASN A 52 9.20 5.70 -0.89
C ASN A 52 9.72 5.41 -2.31
N ASN A 53 10.89 4.79 -2.43
CA ASN A 53 11.50 4.50 -3.74
C ASN A 53 10.89 3.27 -4.44
N LEU A 54 10.42 2.29 -3.69
CA LEU A 54 9.62 1.19 -4.25
C LEU A 54 8.30 1.72 -4.85
N ILE A 55 7.73 2.77 -4.24
CA ILE A 55 6.53 3.43 -4.78
C ILE A 55 6.88 4.32 -6.00
N GLU A 56 8.09 4.88 -6.07
CA GLU A 56 8.49 5.85 -7.09
C GLU A 56 9.19 5.25 -8.33
N ASN A 57 9.95 4.17 -8.18
CA ASN A 57 10.87 3.67 -9.22
C ASN A 57 10.59 2.27 -9.72
N THR A 58 9.57 1.61 -9.24
CA THR A 58 9.22 0.31 -9.77
C THR A 58 7.83 0.33 -10.35
N ASP A 59 7.75 -0.11 -11.59
CA ASP A 59 6.63 -0.89 -12.10
C ASP A 59 6.47 -2.22 -11.31
N ILE A 60 6.83 -2.27 -10.01
CA ILE A 60 6.38 -3.31 -9.10
C ILE A 60 4.90 -3.06 -8.91
N VAL A 61 4.18 -3.63 -9.80
CA VAL A 61 2.73 -3.69 -9.71
C VAL A 61 2.46 -4.71 -8.62
N ASP A 62 2.21 -4.25 -7.39
CA ASP A 62 1.66 -5.11 -6.37
C ASP A 62 0.31 -5.63 -6.85
N PHE A 63 0.12 -6.94 -6.73
CA PHE A 63 -1.08 -7.59 -7.20
C PHE A 63 -1.95 -8.04 -6.03
N PHE A 64 -3.24 -7.82 -6.17
CA PHE A 64 -4.23 -8.57 -5.44
C PHE A 64 -4.29 -9.97 -6.06
N GLU A 65 -3.94 -10.97 -5.27
CA GLU A 65 -3.93 -12.36 -5.71
C GLU A 65 -4.97 -13.15 -4.90
N TYR A 66 -5.79 -13.89 -5.60
CA TYR A 66 -6.79 -14.74 -4.99
C TYR A 66 -6.91 -16.05 -5.77
N SER A 67 -6.85 -17.17 -5.06
CA SER A 67 -7.02 -18.51 -5.64
C SER A 67 -8.11 -19.28 -4.90
N PHE A 68 -9.08 -19.79 -5.64
CA PHE A 68 -10.14 -20.62 -5.09
C PHE A 68 -10.63 -21.65 -6.12
N ARG A 69 -10.57 -22.94 -5.76
CA ARG A 69 -11.03 -24.06 -6.61
C ARG A 69 -10.47 -24.04 -8.04
N GLY A 70 -9.19 -23.71 -8.19
CA GLY A 70 -8.52 -23.64 -9.49
C GLY A 70 -8.76 -22.36 -10.30
N ASN A 71 -9.57 -21.42 -9.78
CA ASN A 71 -9.68 -20.08 -10.34
C ASN A 71 -8.65 -19.17 -9.67
N GLU A 72 -7.78 -18.59 -10.47
CA GLU A 72 -6.80 -17.60 -10.01
C GLU A 72 -7.21 -16.21 -10.50
N ILE A 73 -7.22 -15.25 -9.59
CA ILE A 73 -7.45 -13.84 -9.88
C ILE A 73 -6.17 -13.12 -9.49
N ARG A 74 -5.59 -12.39 -10.44
CA ARG A 74 -4.44 -11.54 -10.23
C ARG A 74 -4.75 -10.16 -10.81
N ILE A 75 -4.87 -9.14 -9.95
CA ILE A 75 -5.27 -7.79 -10.33
C ILE A 75 -4.25 -6.82 -9.76
N PRO A 76 -3.65 -5.93 -10.58
CA PRO A 76 -2.80 -4.86 -10.07
C PRO A 76 -3.57 -4.00 -9.05
N PHE A 77 -3.00 -3.72 -7.87
CA PHE A 77 -3.66 -2.87 -6.87
C PHE A 77 -4.02 -1.49 -7.42
N ARG A 78 -3.19 -0.92 -8.29
CA ARG A 78 -3.47 0.37 -8.93
C ARG A 78 -4.77 0.41 -9.74
N ASP A 79 -5.26 -0.75 -10.19
CA ASP A 79 -6.47 -0.87 -11.00
C ASP A 79 -7.72 -1.16 -10.15
N ILE A 80 -7.56 -1.47 -8.86
CA ILE A 80 -8.65 -1.71 -7.92
C ILE A 80 -9.10 -0.38 -7.33
N LEU A 81 -10.40 -0.09 -7.42
CA LEU A 81 -11.02 1.05 -6.75
C LEU A 81 -11.43 0.68 -5.33
N TYR A 82 -12.20 -0.40 -5.20
CA TYR A 82 -12.65 -0.92 -3.93
C TYR A 82 -13.05 -2.39 -4.02
N ILE A 83 -13.18 -3.02 -2.86
CA ILE A 83 -13.80 -4.32 -2.69
C ILE A 83 -15.09 -4.11 -1.90
N GLU A 84 -16.17 -4.79 -2.29
CA GLU A 84 -17.45 -4.72 -1.61
C GLU A 84 -18.02 -6.10 -1.29
N THR A 85 -18.86 -6.18 -0.25
CA THR A 85 -19.68 -7.36 -0.02
C THR A 85 -20.81 -7.38 -1.03
N THR A 86 -21.12 -8.55 -1.56
CA THR A 86 -22.31 -8.75 -2.40
C THR A 86 -23.54 -9.09 -1.54
N GLY A 87 -24.71 -9.16 -2.16
CA GLY A 87 -25.92 -9.67 -1.48
C GLY A 87 -25.87 -11.17 -1.16
N SER A 88 -24.88 -11.91 -1.66
CA SER A 88 -24.71 -13.34 -1.42
C SER A 88 -23.73 -13.59 -0.27
N PRO A 89 -24.02 -14.53 0.64
CA PRO A 89 -23.09 -14.90 1.71
C PRO A 89 -21.73 -15.35 1.16
N TYR A 90 -20.67 -14.95 1.84
CA TYR A 90 -19.28 -15.32 1.49
C TYR A 90 -18.84 -14.93 0.08
N LYS A 91 -19.52 -13.97 -0.56
CA LYS A 91 -19.17 -13.51 -1.90
C LYS A 91 -18.79 -12.03 -1.87
N LEU A 92 -17.60 -11.74 -2.32
CA LEU A 92 -17.05 -10.41 -2.45
C LEU A 92 -16.93 -10.01 -3.91
N ARG A 93 -16.92 -8.70 -4.17
CA ARG A 93 -16.70 -8.14 -5.50
C ARG A 93 -15.55 -7.15 -5.46
N VAL A 94 -14.53 -7.38 -6.28
CA VAL A 94 -13.51 -6.39 -6.61
C VAL A 94 -14.04 -5.52 -7.74
N VAL A 95 -14.03 -4.23 -7.55
CA VAL A 95 -14.38 -3.23 -8.56
C VAL A 95 -13.14 -2.47 -8.96
N GLY A 96 -12.82 -2.50 -10.23
CA GLY A 96 -11.73 -1.77 -10.85
C GLY A 96 -12.24 -0.70 -11.80
N LYS A 97 -11.32 0.03 -12.44
CA LYS A 97 -11.65 1.17 -13.32
C LYS A 97 -12.61 0.83 -14.45
N ASN A 98 -12.49 -0.36 -15.05
CA ASN A 98 -13.30 -0.79 -16.18
C ASN A 98 -13.73 -2.25 -16.06
N PHE A 99 -13.71 -2.81 -14.86
CA PHE A 99 -14.07 -4.21 -14.64
C PHE A 99 -14.63 -4.41 -13.24
N PHE A 100 -15.33 -5.53 -13.07
CA PHE A 100 -15.55 -6.11 -11.74
C PHE A 100 -15.35 -7.63 -11.82
N LYS A 101 -14.94 -8.22 -10.69
CA LYS A 101 -14.84 -9.68 -10.53
C LYS A 101 -15.38 -10.09 -9.17
N GLU A 102 -16.11 -11.18 -9.13
CA GLU A 102 -16.65 -11.75 -7.91
C GLU A 102 -15.81 -12.97 -7.50
N PHE A 103 -15.59 -13.12 -6.22
CA PHE A 103 -14.84 -14.22 -5.63
C PHE A 103 -15.45 -14.60 -4.27
N TYR A 104 -15.12 -15.81 -3.81
CA TYR A 104 -15.54 -16.26 -2.50
C TYR A 104 -14.52 -15.82 -1.44
N GLY A 105 -14.96 -15.13 -0.39
CA GLY A 105 -14.12 -14.67 0.70
C GLY A 105 -14.92 -14.45 1.96
N THR A 106 -14.29 -14.63 3.11
CA THR A 106 -14.97 -14.62 4.40
C THR A 106 -15.08 -13.23 5.01
N GLU A 107 -14.08 -12.37 4.87
CA GLU A 107 -14.10 -11.03 5.46
C GLU A 107 -13.32 -10.00 4.66
N ILE A 108 -13.92 -8.83 4.48
CA ILE A 108 -13.26 -7.66 3.89
C ILE A 108 -12.11 -7.15 4.80
N GLN A 109 -12.24 -7.31 6.12
CA GLN A 109 -11.32 -6.73 7.10
C GLN A 109 -9.97 -7.44 7.20
N GLU A 110 -9.87 -8.71 6.80
CA GLU A 110 -8.59 -9.43 6.79
C GLU A 110 -7.64 -8.89 5.73
N GLN A 111 -8.16 -8.43 4.61
CA GLN A 111 -7.39 -7.83 3.50
C GLN A 111 -6.80 -6.46 3.87
N ASP A 112 -7.37 -5.75 4.85
CA ASP A 112 -6.94 -4.40 5.26
C ASP A 112 -5.67 -4.41 6.13
N LYS A 113 -5.44 -5.48 6.88
CA LYS A 113 -4.39 -5.52 7.90
C LYS A 113 -2.99 -5.77 7.35
N GLU A 114 -2.88 -6.45 6.22
CA GLU A 114 -1.56 -6.90 5.71
C GLU A 114 -0.89 -5.91 4.76
N LEU A 115 -1.63 -5.05 4.05
CA LEU A 115 -1.10 -4.36 2.88
C LEU A 115 -1.03 -2.83 2.99
N GLY A 116 -1.74 -2.19 3.91
CA GLY A 116 -1.71 -0.73 4.08
C GLY A 116 -2.20 0.10 2.87
N TYR A 117 -2.74 -0.57 1.85
CA TYR A 117 -3.27 0.07 0.63
C TYR A 117 -4.74 0.42 0.73
N PHE A 118 -5.44 -0.19 1.67
CA PHE A 118 -6.89 -0.08 1.79
C PHE A 118 -7.32 0.70 3.03
N PHE A 119 -8.49 1.27 2.91
CA PHE A 119 -9.22 1.97 3.95
C PHE A 119 -10.66 1.46 3.95
N SER A 120 -11.20 1.08 5.11
CA SER A 120 -12.59 0.66 5.24
C SER A 120 -13.50 1.85 5.55
N PRO A 121 -14.15 2.47 4.56
CA PRO A 121 -15.10 3.58 4.77
C PRO A 121 -16.42 3.11 5.39
N HIS A 122 -16.81 1.87 5.12
CA HIS A 122 -18.05 1.25 5.57
C HIS A 122 -17.81 -0.24 5.81
N LYS A 123 -18.63 -0.87 6.68
CA LYS A 123 -18.51 -2.30 6.98
C LYS A 123 -18.54 -3.23 5.75
N SER A 124 -19.14 -2.77 4.66
CA SER A 124 -19.29 -3.52 3.40
C SER A 124 -18.35 -3.06 2.30
N TYR A 125 -17.42 -2.14 2.57
CA TYR A 125 -16.52 -1.57 1.58
C TYR A 125 -15.11 -1.48 2.09
N LEU A 126 -14.17 -1.80 1.22
CA LEU A 126 -12.73 -1.64 1.42
C LEU A 126 -12.17 -0.87 0.23
N SER A 127 -11.83 0.40 0.43
CA SER A 127 -11.42 1.34 -0.63
C SER A 127 -9.92 1.39 -0.78
N ASN A 128 -9.43 1.34 -2.01
CA ASN A 128 -8.02 1.58 -2.28
C ASN A 128 -7.69 3.06 -2.10
N ILE A 129 -6.86 3.37 -1.12
CA ILE A 129 -6.47 4.73 -0.76
C ILE A 129 -5.89 5.49 -1.96
N SER A 130 -5.10 4.84 -2.80
CA SER A 130 -4.44 5.47 -3.94
C SER A 130 -5.43 5.99 -4.98
N ASN A 131 -6.58 5.35 -5.12
CA ASN A 131 -7.60 5.68 -6.11
C ASN A 131 -8.72 6.61 -5.58
N ILE A 132 -8.66 7.00 -4.30
CA ILE A 132 -9.61 7.97 -3.73
C ILE A 132 -9.24 9.37 -4.20
N SER A 133 -10.19 10.08 -4.83
CA SER A 133 -10.07 11.47 -5.26
C SER A 133 -10.65 12.48 -4.26
N GLY A 134 -11.62 12.06 -3.43
CA GLY A 134 -12.26 12.99 -2.52
C GLY A 134 -13.41 12.42 -1.69
N TYR A 135 -14.20 13.36 -1.15
CA TYR A 135 -15.38 13.09 -0.33
C TYR A 135 -16.52 14.06 -0.67
N ASP A 136 -17.68 13.52 -0.97
CA ASP A 136 -18.90 14.30 -1.18
C ASP A 136 -19.67 14.42 0.15
N LYS A 137 -19.82 15.66 0.65
CA LYS A 137 -20.54 15.94 1.90
C LYS A 137 -22.05 15.76 1.76
N LYS A 138 -22.63 15.97 0.57
CA LYS A 138 -24.06 15.93 0.32
C LYS A 138 -24.55 14.48 0.30
N THR A 139 -23.91 13.66 -0.53
CA THR A 139 -24.26 12.24 -0.69
C THR A 139 -23.62 11.35 0.38
N LYS A 140 -22.59 11.83 1.09
CA LYS A 140 -21.77 11.08 2.06
C LYS A 140 -21.07 9.90 1.42
N ASP A 141 -20.45 10.16 0.25
CA ASP A 141 -19.70 9.16 -0.51
C ASP A 141 -18.22 9.47 -0.57
N VAL A 142 -17.43 8.40 -0.62
CA VAL A 142 -16.05 8.44 -1.11
C VAL A 142 -16.11 8.58 -2.63
N LEU A 143 -15.30 9.47 -3.18
CA LEU A 143 -15.17 9.69 -4.62
C LEU A 143 -13.87 9.05 -5.12
N TYR A 144 -13.92 8.43 -6.28
CA TYR A 144 -12.77 7.85 -6.97
C TYR A 144 -12.43 8.65 -8.22
N TYR A 145 -11.16 8.58 -8.68
CA TYR A 145 -10.69 9.36 -9.82
C TYR A 145 -11.42 9.06 -11.14
N ASP A 146 -12.05 7.91 -11.25
CA ASP A 146 -12.80 7.50 -12.45
C ASP A 146 -14.31 7.80 -12.37
N GLY A 147 -14.74 8.48 -11.31
CA GLY A 147 -16.14 8.86 -11.09
C GLY A 147 -16.97 7.87 -10.30
N HIS A 148 -16.44 6.69 -9.95
CA HIS A 148 -17.12 5.77 -9.02
C HIS A 148 -17.31 6.40 -7.64
N ARG A 149 -18.28 5.86 -6.89
CA ARG A 149 -18.64 6.30 -5.54
C ARG A 149 -18.87 5.09 -4.64
N SER A 150 -18.53 5.23 -3.37
CA SER A 150 -18.90 4.25 -2.35
C SER A 150 -19.32 4.94 -1.05
N PRO A 151 -20.27 4.36 -0.29
CA PRO A 151 -20.75 4.98 0.95
C PRO A 151 -19.66 5.03 2.03
N ILE A 152 -19.73 6.07 2.87
CA ILE A 152 -18.88 6.19 4.04
C ILE A 152 -19.71 6.39 5.30
N SER A 153 -19.36 5.69 6.39
CA SER A 153 -19.98 5.90 7.69
C SER A 153 -19.52 7.22 8.33
N ARG A 154 -20.40 7.85 9.12
CA ARG A 154 -20.10 9.14 9.78
C ARG A 154 -18.81 9.10 10.59
N LEU A 155 -18.54 8.02 11.29
CA LEU A 155 -17.35 7.85 12.14
C LEU A 155 -16.05 7.78 11.33
N ARG A 156 -16.11 7.35 10.06
CA ARG A 156 -14.94 7.19 9.19
C ARG A 156 -14.58 8.43 8.40
N VAL A 157 -15.47 9.43 8.32
CA VAL A 157 -15.23 10.67 7.57
C VAL A 157 -14.00 11.44 8.08
N ARG A 158 -13.78 11.47 9.40
CA ARG A 158 -12.60 12.15 9.96
C ARG A 158 -11.31 11.50 9.47
N TYR A 159 -11.24 10.18 9.53
CA TYR A 159 -10.07 9.42 9.09
C TYR A 159 -9.82 9.58 7.58
N LEU A 160 -10.86 9.55 6.75
CA LEU A 160 -10.73 9.84 5.32
C LEU A 160 -10.12 11.23 5.06
N LYS A 161 -10.56 12.24 5.79
CA LYS A 161 -9.99 13.60 5.66
C LYS A 161 -8.51 13.65 6.02
N GLU A 162 -8.06 12.88 7.01
CA GLU A 162 -6.65 12.76 7.37
C GLU A 162 -5.84 12.10 6.25
N ILE A 163 -6.37 11.03 5.63
CA ILE A 163 -5.77 10.38 4.44
C ILE A 163 -5.61 11.38 3.29
N LEU A 164 -6.68 12.12 2.96
CA LEU A 164 -6.67 13.09 1.85
C LEU A 164 -5.66 14.23 2.11
N LYS A 165 -5.57 14.74 3.33
CA LYS A 165 -4.57 15.74 3.71
C LYS A 165 -3.14 15.21 3.58
N ALA A 166 -2.90 13.95 3.96
CA ALA A 166 -1.58 13.33 3.82
C ALA A 166 -1.18 13.16 2.35
N LYS A 167 -2.15 12.85 1.46
CA LYS A 167 -1.92 12.78 0.01
C LYS A 167 -1.54 14.15 -0.57
N SER A 168 -2.31 15.20 -0.28
CA SER A 168 -2.05 16.56 -0.78
C SER A 168 -0.65 17.07 -0.40
N LYS A 169 -0.22 16.85 0.85
CA LYS A 169 1.13 17.23 1.30
C LYS A 169 2.25 16.49 0.55
N LYS A 170 2.00 15.22 0.15
CA LYS A 170 2.98 14.45 -0.64
C LYS A 170 3.10 14.97 -2.08
N GLU A 171 2.00 15.45 -2.66
CA GLU A 171 1.99 16.00 -4.01
C GLU A 171 2.65 17.39 -4.07
N GLU A 172 2.49 18.20 -3.02
CA GLU A 172 3.16 19.52 -2.90
C GLU A 172 4.67 19.40 -2.76
N ASN A 173 5.17 18.38 -2.06
CA ASN A 173 6.61 18.13 -1.86
C ASN A 173 7.29 17.49 -3.10
N LYS A 174 6.55 17.18 -4.16
CA LYS A 174 7.06 16.61 -5.42
C LYS A 174 7.24 17.66 -6.53
N LYS A 175 6.83 18.90 -6.29
CA LYS A 175 7.05 20.05 -7.19
C LYS A 175 8.27 20.85 -6.74
#